data_96458ac50dc2ce0a653315c9d9c3061e
#
_entry.id   96458ac50dc2ce0a653315c9d9c3061e
#
_cell.length_a   1.000
_cell.length_b   1.000
_cell.length_c   1.000
_cell.angle_alpha   90.00
_cell.angle_beta   90.00
_cell.angle_gamma   90.00
#
_symmetry.space_group_name_H-M   'P 1'
#
loop_
_entity.id
_entity.type
_entity.pdbx_description
1 polymer ?
#
loop_
_entity_poly.entity_id
_entity_poly.type
_entity_poly.pdbx_seq_one_letter_code
_entity_poly.pdbx_strand_id
1 'polypeptide(L)'
;MKINFFLKSTPINYQRQILIDFADKVGGNCIKSDGYEECDVAVIFGSWKKTPKKKWKLMLQHHFTKVNIVENHRDKPLIVIETPLLGRTITDNHEYHRVGLNHFMRGLADFKNENSPSDRFEKLGLKIKPWRKKGDHVLIVGQNMNDASLFGIDFSWWIKNTIQHLRRHTDRPIVFRDHPENKDLMKNLIDTYEWCNVSYSNEGTINSDLKNAHCTVAYT
;
A
#
# COMPACT_ATOMS: atom_id res chain seq x y z
N MET A 1 13.49 17.43 -22.56
CA MET A 1 12.49 16.90 -21.60
C MET A 1 12.86 17.39 -20.22
N LYS A 2 11.99 18.16 -19.59
CA LYS A 2 12.19 18.71 -18.24
C LYS A 2 11.53 17.78 -17.21
N ILE A 3 12.33 17.21 -16.29
CA ILE A 3 11.85 16.31 -15.23
C ILE A 3 12.00 17.02 -13.90
N ASN A 4 10.91 17.21 -13.16
CA ASN A 4 10.90 17.88 -11.86
C ASN A 4 10.55 16.91 -10.72
N PHE A 5 11.43 16.84 -9.73
CA PHE A 5 11.26 16.08 -8.50
C PHE A 5 10.79 17.00 -7.39
N PHE A 6 9.54 16.88 -6.98
CA PHE A 6 8.89 17.77 -6.02
C PHE A 6 9.16 17.35 -4.59
N LEU A 7 10.18 17.92 -3.96
CA LEU A 7 10.64 17.54 -2.61
C LEU A 7 9.59 17.83 -1.54
N LYS A 8 8.77 18.85 -1.74
CA LYS A 8 7.66 19.20 -0.83
C LYS A 8 6.41 18.32 -1.00
N SER A 9 6.45 17.32 -1.88
CA SER A 9 5.42 16.28 -1.93
C SER A 9 5.44 15.36 -0.71
N THR A 10 6.47 15.40 0.13
CA THR A 10 6.56 14.61 1.37
C THR A 10 7.19 15.40 2.52
N PRO A 11 6.68 15.23 3.78
CA PRO A 11 7.30 15.80 4.97
C PRO A 11 8.52 15.01 5.46
N ILE A 12 8.71 13.79 4.98
CA ILE A 12 9.65 12.81 5.54
C ILE A 12 11.04 12.97 4.87
N ASN A 13 12.08 13.20 5.67
CA ASN A 13 13.41 13.51 5.16
C ASN A 13 14.01 12.41 4.30
N TYR A 14 13.92 11.13 4.70
CA TYR A 14 14.48 10.05 3.90
C TYR A 14 13.78 9.93 2.52
N GLN A 15 12.49 10.20 2.45
CA GLN A 15 11.76 10.20 1.17
C GLN A 15 12.18 11.35 0.27
N ARG A 16 12.51 12.51 0.85
CA ARG A 16 13.11 13.62 0.09
C ARG A 16 14.48 13.26 -0.44
N GLN A 17 15.30 12.58 0.38
CA GLN A 17 16.62 12.12 -0.05
C GLN A 17 16.50 11.14 -1.23
N ILE A 18 15.55 10.23 -1.20
CA ILE A 18 15.25 9.33 -2.33
C ILE A 18 14.93 10.13 -3.61
N LEU A 19 14.08 11.17 -3.50
CA LEU A 19 13.77 12.01 -4.66
C LEU A 19 15.02 12.72 -5.20
N ILE A 20 15.91 13.20 -4.32
CA ILE A 20 17.18 13.82 -4.70
C ILE A 20 18.08 12.80 -5.41
N ASP A 21 18.27 11.63 -4.82
CA ASP A 21 19.13 10.58 -5.38
C ASP A 21 18.66 10.10 -6.76
N PHE A 22 17.33 10.03 -6.97
CA PHE A 22 16.78 9.75 -8.29
C PHE A 22 16.99 10.90 -9.27
N ALA A 23 16.80 12.17 -8.82
CA ALA A 23 17.00 13.34 -9.65
C ALA A 23 18.45 13.42 -10.14
N ASP A 24 19.42 13.20 -9.26
CA ASP A 24 20.85 13.21 -9.59
C ASP A 24 21.21 12.15 -10.63
N LYS A 25 20.60 10.96 -10.52
CA LYS A 25 20.86 9.86 -11.47
C LYS A 25 20.29 10.07 -12.86
N VAL A 26 19.17 10.78 -12.97
CA VAL A 26 18.49 10.97 -14.27
C VAL A 26 18.67 12.39 -14.84
N GLY A 27 19.38 13.28 -14.14
CA GLY A 27 19.55 14.67 -14.56
C GLY A 27 18.27 15.50 -14.39
N GLY A 28 17.46 15.21 -13.36
CA GLY A 28 16.23 15.93 -13.05
C GLY A 28 16.43 17.12 -12.12
N ASN A 29 15.45 18.01 -12.06
CA ASN A 29 15.48 19.20 -11.21
C ASN A 29 14.81 18.94 -9.87
N CYS A 30 15.45 19.30 -8.77
CA CYS A 30 14.87 19.24 -7.42
C CYS A 30 14.08 20.50 -7.10
N ILE A 31 12.74 20.41 -7.02
CA ILE A 31 11.85 21.51 -6.70
C ILE A 31 11.65 21.59 -5.19
N LYS A 32 12.07 22.70 -4.59
CA LYS A 32 12.00 22.95 -3.14
C LYS A 32 10.81 23.82 -2.73
N SER A 33 10.11 24.43 -3.69
CA SER A 33 8.91 25.25 -3.46
C SER A 33 7.71 24.37 -3.09
N ASP A 34 6.71 24.98 -2.44
CA ASP A 34 5.43 24.32 -2.14
C ASP A 34 4.47 24.38 -3.34
N GLY A 35 4.85 25.09 -4.42
CA GLY A 35 4.06 25.27 -5.64
C GLY A 35 4.41 24.24 -6.71
N TYR A 36 3.56 24.19 -7.72
CA TYR A 36 3.84 23.49 -8.96
C TYR A 36 4.76 24.32 -9.84
N GLU A 37 5.75 23.69 -10.43
CA GLU A 37 6.60 24.26 -11.47
C GLU A 37 6.47 23.43 -12.74
N GLU A 38 6.15 24.08 -13.85
CA GLU A 38 5.86 23.42 -15.12
C GLU A 38 7.02 22.52 -15.58
N CYS A 39 6.65 21.29 -16.01
CA CYS A 39 7.59 20.28 -16.51
C CYS A 39 6.89 19.29 -17.43
N ASP A 40 7.69 18.52 -18.16
CA ASP A 40 7.21 17.43 -19.00
C ASP A 40 6.84 16.19 -18.18
N VAL A 41 7.63 15.92 -17.12
CA VAL A 41 7.44 14.81 -16.21
C VAL A 41 7.53 15.29 -14.76
N ALA A 42 6.51 15.04 -13.96
CA ALA A 42 6.56 15.28 -12.52
C ALA A 42 6.88 13.98 -11.76
N VAL A 43 7.68 14.10 -10.70
CA VAL A 43 8.02 12.99 -9.81
C VAL A 43 7.67 13.37 -8.37
N ILE A 44 6.87 12.53 -7.73
CA ILE A 44 6.43 12.69 -6.34
C ILE A 44 6.66 11.42 -5.52
N PHE A 45 6.64 11.56 -4.18
CA PHE A 45 6.69 10.42 -3.28
C PHE A 45 5.33 10.21 -2.59
N GLY A 46 4.83 8.97 -2.64
CA GLY A 46 3.64 8.53 -1.91
C GLY A 46 2.31 9.00 -2.47
N SER A 47 1.24 8.57 -1.80
CA SER A 47 -0.15 8.80 -2.19
C SER A 47 -0.64 10.22 -1.94
N TRP A 48 -1.58 10.69 -2.77
CA TRP A 48 -2.37 11.93 -2.59
C TRP A 48 -3.86 11.63 -2.28
N LYS A 49 -4.26 10.36 -2.30
CA LYS A 49 -5.68 9.95 -2.24
C LYS A 49 -6.35 10.19 -0.89
N LYS A 50 -5.58 10.37 0.18
CA LYS A 50 -6.13 10.52 1.52
C LYS A 50 -5.69 11.84 2.15
N THR A 51 -6.69 12.65 2.55
CA THR A 51 -6.43 13.88 3.32
C THR A 51 -5.98 13.51 4.74
N PRO A 52 -4.82 14.00 5.19
CA PRO A 52 -4.36 13.79 6.57
C PRO A 52 -5.34 14.35 7.60
N LYS A 53 -5.43 13.74 8.78
CA LYS A 53 -6.22 14.27 9.89
C LYS A 53 -5.70 15.66 10.31
N LYS A 54 -6.60 16.58 10.67
CA LYS A 54 -6.32 18.01 11.00
C LYS A 54 -5.18 18.26 12.02
N LYS A 55 -4.78 17.28 12.82
CA LYS A 55 -3.70 17.41 13.81
C LYS A 55 -2.32 17.75 13.21
N TRP A 56 -2.12 17.56 11.93
CA TRP A 56 -0.83 17.67 11.28
C TRP A 56 -0.84 18.73 10.19
N LYS A 57 -0.80 20.00 10.57
CA LYS A 57 -0.82 21.13 9.63
C LYS A 57 0.24 21.00 8.52
N LEU A 58 1.44 20.53 8.86
CA LEU A 58 2.53 20.27 7.91
C LEU A 58 2.17 19.16 6.91
N MET A 59 1.53 18.09 7.39
CA MET A 59 1.09 16.99 6.52
C MET A 59 0.00 17.44 5.53
N LEU A 60 -0.89 18.34 5.95
CA LEU A 60 -1.90 18.94 5.07
C LEU A 60 -1.25 19.76 3.96
N GLN A 61 -0.25 20.58 4.27
CA GLN A 61 0.48 21.36 3.28
C GLN A 61 1.11 20.47 2.20
N HIS A 62 1.83 19.41 2.60
CA HIS A 62 2.42 18.46 1.66
C HIS A 62 1.37 17.68 0.86
N HIS A 63 0.22 17.39 1.46
CA HIS A 63 -0.90 16.78 0.75
C HIS A 63 -1.45 17.71 -0.34
N PHE A 64 -1.70 18.98 -0.03
CA PHE A 64 -2.19 19.95 -1.03
C PHE A 64 -1.16 20.20 -2.13
N THR A 65 0.13 20.26 -1.79
CA THR A 65 1.21 20.31 -2.78
C THR A 65 1.13 19.12 -3.75
N LYS A 66 0.97 17.88 -3.22
CA LYS A 66 0.79 16.70 -4.07
C LYS A 66 -0.45 16.79 -4.97
N VAL A 67 -1.59 17.15 -4.40
CA VAL A 67 -2.84 17.28 -5.16
C VAL A 67 -2.67 18.27 -6.30
N ASN A 68 -2.08 19.43 -6.04
CA ASN A 68 -1.82 20.44 -7.05
C ASN A 68 -0.91 19.90 -8.18
N ILE A 69 0.16 19.17 -7.83
CA ILE A 69 1.05 18.55 -8.84
C ILE A 69 0.27 17.56 -9.71
N VAL A 70 -0.51 16.67 -9.09
CA VAL A 70 -1.29 15.65 -9.79
C VAL A 70 -2.33 16.27 -10.72
N GLU A 71 -3.01 17.33 -10.28
CA GLU A 71 -3.99 18.07 -11.08
C GLU A 71 -3.35 18.67 -12.35
N ASN A 72 -2.14 19.22 -12.24
CA ASN A 72 -1.40 19.78 -13.38
C ASN A 72 -0.77 18.71 -14.29
N HIS A 73 -0.77 17.42 -13.85
CA HIS A 73 -0.25 16.29 -14.61
C HIS A 73 -1.32 15.25 -14.98
N ARG A 74 -2.60 15.64 -15.09
CA ARG A 74 -3.67 14.71 -15.51
C ARG A 74 -3.41 14.10 -16.89
N ASP A 75 -2.90 14.92 -17.81
CA ASP A 75 -2.65 14.56 -19.22
C ASP A 75 -1.15 14.51 -19.54
N LYS A 76 -0.30 14.57 -18.52
CA LYS A 76 1.16 14.50 -18.64
C LYS A 76 1.70 13.36 -17.76
N PRO A 77 2.87 12.80 -18.06
CA PRO A 77 3.47 11.75 -17.24
C PRO A 77 3.71 12.18 -15.79
N LEU A 78 3.19 11.40 -14.86
CA LEU A 78 3.43 11.51 -13.42
C LEU A 78 4.11 10.24 -12.92
N ILE A 79 5.31 10.35 -12.37
CA ILE A 79 6.01 9.24 -11.72
C ILE A 79 5.76 9.32 -10.22
N VAL A 80 5.30 8.21 -9.66
CA VAL A 80 5.06 8.08 -8.22
C VAL A 80 6.02 7.05 -7.64
N ILE A 81 6.89 7.51 -6.75
CA ILE A 81 7.79 6.64 -5.98
C ILE A 81 7.09 6.29 -4.67
N GLU A 82 7.14 5.03 -4.28
CA GLU A 82 6.52 4.52 -3.06
C GLU A 82 7.45 3.52 -2.35
N THR A 83 7.22 3.30 -1.07
CA THR A 83 7.92 2.26 -0.31
C THR A 83 7.75 0.89 -0.98
N PRO A 84 8.75 0.00 -0.85
CA PRO A 84 8.67 -1.31 -1.48
C PRO A 84 7.55 -2.15 -0.89
N LEU A 85 7.01 -3.07 -1.69
CA LEU A 85 6.09 -4.09 -1.20
C LEU A 85 6.82 -5.14 -0.36
N LEU A 86 8.00 -5.55 -0.81
CA LEU A 86 8.88 -6.51 -0.15
C LEU A 86 10.19 -5.84 0.27
N GLY A 87 10.86 -6.39 1.26
CA GLY A 87 12.15 -5.88 1.72
C GLY A 87 12.06 -4.57 2.51
N ARG A 88 10.90 -4.27 3.11
CA ARG A 88 10.77 -3.15 4.06
C ARG A 88 11.66 -3.40 5.27
N THR A 89 12.43 -2.39 5.65
CA THR A 89 13.22 -2.39 6.89
C THR A 89 12.54 -1.54 7.95
N ILE A 90 12.82 -1.82 9.22
CA ILE A 90 12.28 -1.05 10.36
C ILE A 90 12.84 0.39 10.34
N THR A 91 14.02 0.58 9.77
CA THR A 91 14.74 1.87 9.74
C THR A 91 14.41 2.71 8.52
N ASP A 92 13.44 2.32 7.71
CA ASP A 92 13.09 2.98 6.43
C ASP A 92 14.24 3.10 5.41
N ASN A 93 15.35 2.41 5.66
CA ASN A 93 16.47 2.33 4.74
C ASN A 93 16.24 1.18 3.74
N HIS A 94 15.39 1.44 2.75
CA HIS A 94 15.00 0.45 1.74
C HIS A 94 15.95 0.48 0.56
N GLU A 95 16.48 -0.69 0.18
CA GLU A 95 17.34 -0.82 -1.01
C GLU A 95 16.55 -0.61 -2.33
N TYR A 96 15.28 -0.98 -2.34
CA TYR A 96 14.42 -0.91 -3.52
C TYR A 96 13.17 -0.08 -3.24
N HIS A 97 12.66 0.55 -4.29
CA HIS A 97 11.42 1.33 -4.24
C HIS A 97 10.48 0.88 -5.35
N ARG A 98 9.20 1.03 -5.12
CA ARG A 98 8.19 0.86 -6.14
C ARG A 98 8.05 2.16 -6.92
N VAL A 99 8.07 2.08 -8.24
CA VAL A 99 7.94 3.23 -9.14
C VAL A 99 6.78 2.95 -10.08
N GLY A 100 5.74 3.76 -10.01
CA GLY A 100 4.55 3.65 -10.85
C GLY A 100 4.37 4.87 -11.75
N LEU A 101 3.93 4.66 -12.98
CA LEU A 101 3.54 5.72 -13.88
C LEU A 101 2.06 6.07 -13.65
N ASN A 102 1.77 7.34 -13.47
CA ASN A 102 0.46 7.97 -13.28
C ASN A 102 -0.30 7.58 -12.00
N HIS A 103 0.13 6.56 -11.30
CA HIS A 103 -0.46 6.13 -10.03
C HIS A 103 0.53 5.29 -9.21
N PHE A 104 0.16 4.96 -7.97
CA PHE A 104 0.98 4.11 -7.08
C PHE A 104 0.31 2.75 -6.79
N MET A 105 -0.97 2.56 -7.11
CA MET A 105 -1.72 1.35 -6.83
C MET A 105 -1.72 0.40 -8.03
N ARG A 106 -1.65 -0.90 -7.74
CA ARG A 106 -1.85 -1.94 -8.75
C ARG A 106 -3.23 -1.79 -9.42
N GLY A 107 -3.26 -2.00 -10.72
CA GLY A 107 -4.48 -1.85 -11.53
C GLY A 107 -4.78 -0.41 -11.97
N LEU A 108 -4.10 0.59 -11.39
CA LEU A 108 -4.22 2.00 -11.79
C LEU A 108 -2.90 2.57 -12.29
N ALA A 109 -1.77 2.06 -11.79
CA ALA A 109 -0.44 2.44 -12.23
C ALA A 109 0.08 1.47 -13.29
N ASP A 110 0.86 2.01 -14.21
CA ASP A 110 1.72 1.20 -15.07
C ASP A 110 3.11 1.09 -14.41
N PHE A 111 3.50 -0.13 -14.07
CA PHE A 111 4.78 -0.40 -13.40
C PHE A 111 5.90 -0.83 -14.36
N LYS A 112 5.61 -1.01 -15.65
CA LYS A 112 6.61 -1.43 -16.66
C LYS A 112 7.49 -2.60 -16.18
N ASN A 113 6.86 -3.64 -15.65
CA ASN A 113 7.57 -4.80 -15.09
C ASN A 113 7.82 -5.94 -16.08
N GLU A 114 7.44 -5.75 -17.32
CA GLU A 114 7.64 -6.76 -18.37
C GLU A 114 9.13 -7.05 -18.56
N ASN A 115 9.46 -8.34 -18.58
CA ASN A 115 10.83 -8.83 -18.74
C ASN A 115 11.82 -8.35 -17.67
N SER A 116 11.35 -7.93 -16.50
CA SER A 116 12.23 -7.59 -15.37
C SER A 116 12.94 -8.84 -14.85
N PRO A 117 14.27 -8.80 -14.64
CA PRO A 117 15.01 -9.93 -14.09
C PRO A 117 14.64 -10.20 -12.63
N SER A 118 14.86 -11.43 -12.16
CA SER A 118 14.56 -11.86 -10.77
C SER A 118 15.62 -11.47 -9.75
N ASP A 119 16.72 -10.87 -10.19
CA ASP A 119 17.91 -10.56 -9.37
C ASP A 119 17.59 -9.82 -8.06
N ARG A 120 16.65 -8.87 -8.09
CA ARG A 120 16.21 -8.13 -6.89
C ARG A 120 15.46 -9.02 -5.90
N PHE A 121 14.61 -9.91 -6.40
CA PHE A 121 13.90 -10.87 -5.56
C PHE A 121 14.87 -11.87 -4.92
N GLU A 122 15.84 -12.36 -5.69
CA GLU A 122 16.87 -13.28 -5.22
C GLU A 122 17.73 -12.66 -4.10
N LYS A 123 18.15 -11.39 -4.26
CA LYS A 123 18.89 -10.65 -3.22
C LYS A 123 18.12 -10.49 -1.91
N LEU A 124 16.78 -10.45 -1.95
CA LEU A 124 15.96 -10.40 -0.73
C LEU A 124 15.98 -11.72 0.04
N GLY A 125 16.52 -12.80 -0.52
CA GLY A 125 16.60 -14.13 0.12
C GLY A 125 15.22 -14.75 0.39
N LEU A 126 14.16 -14.25 -0.24
CA LEU A 126 12.80 -14.74 -0.07
C LEU A 126 12.63 -16.07 -0.80
N LYS A 127 11.98 -17.04 -0.15
CA LYS A 127 11.67 -18.34 -0.73
C LYS A 127 10.17 -18.47 -0.95
N ILE A 128 9.77 -18.67 -2.20
CA ILE A 128 8.39 -19.06 -2.51
C ILE A 128 8.21 -20.52 -2.14
N LYS A 129 7.27 -20.79 -1.24
CA LYS A 129 6.89 -22.14 -0.85
C LYS A 129 5.77 -22.66 -1.74
N PRO A 130 5.67 -24.00 -1.95
CA PRO A 130 4.55 -24.56 -2.67
C PRO A 130 3.23 -24.28 -1.95
N TRP A 131 2.13 -24.24 -2.70
CA TRP A 131 0.79 -24.10 -2.13
C TRP A 131 0.49 -25.20 -1.14
N ARG A 132 -0.12 -24.83 -0.02
CA ARG A 132 -0.62 -25.83 0.93
C ARG A 132 -1.81 -26.57 0.33
N LYS A 133 -1.81 -27.88 0.49
CA LYS A 133 -2.95 -28.73 0.12
C LYS A 133 -3.90 -28.97 1.28
N LYS A 134 -3.45 -28.73 2.52
CA LYS A 134 -4.19 -28.95 3.76
C LYS A 134 -4.11 -27.71 4.65
N GLY A 135 -5.14 -27.47 5.39
CA GLY A 135 -5.23 -26.39 6.37
C GLY A 135 -6.63 -26.39 6.99
N ASP A 136 -6.74 -25.85 8.20
CA ASP A 136 -7.92 -25.99 9.04
C ASP A 136 -8.91 -24.85 8.78
N HIS A 137 -8.45 -23.67 8.38
CA HIS A 137 -9.28 -22.49 8.23
C HIS A 137 -8.86 -21.64 7.00
N VAL A 138 -9.75 -20.73 6.61
CA VAL A 138 -9.48 -19.64 5.69
C VAL A 138 -9.16 -18.39 6.52
N LEU A 139 -8.01 -17.77 6.25
CA LEU A 139 -7.61 -16.54 6.94
C LEU A 139 -7.95 -15.32 6.09
N ILE A 140 -8.80 -14.43 6.59
CA ILE A 140 -9.01 -13.09 6.01
C ILE A 140 -8.12 -12.11 6.78
N VAL A 141 -7.22 -11.43 6.08
CA VAL A 141 -6.32 -10.43 6.68
C VAL A 141 -6.89 -9.04 6.44
N GLY A 142 -7.20 -8.36 7.54
CA GLY A 142 -7.68 -6.98 7.54
C GLY A 142 -6.62 -5.98 7.11
N GLN A 143 -7.07 -4.85 6.58
CA GLN A 143 -6.21 -3.73 6.21
C GLN A 143 -6.35 -2.61 7.23
N ASN A 144 -5.31 -1.78 7.40
CA ASN A 144 -5.40 -0.55 8.16
C ASN A 144 -6.48 0.36 7.56
N MET A 145 -7.54 0.65 8.34
CA MET A 145 -8.66 1.49 7.91
C MET A 145 -8.24 2.92 7.52
N ASN A 146 -7.04 3.31 7.90
CA ASN A 146 -6.45 4.58 7.53
C ASN A 146 -5.53 4.49 6.30
N ASP A 147 -5.37 3.34 5.69
CA ASP A 147 -4.51 3.19 4.52
C ASP A 147 -5.10 3.87 3.27
N ALA A 148 -4.22 4.46 2.47
CA ALA A 148 -4.62 5.12 1.23
C ALA A 148 -5.15 4.14 0.17
N SER A 149 -4.82 2.86 0.26
CA SER A 149 -5.36 1.81 -0.63
C SER A 149 -6.85 1.59 -0.46
N LEU A 150 -7.42 1.97 0.72
CA LEU A 150 -8.87 1.89 0.99
C LEU A 150 -9.63 3.16 0.60
N PHE A 151 -8.99 4.12 -0.08
CA PHE A 151 -9.68 5.35 -0.45
C PHE A 151 -10.88 5.07 -1.37
N GLY A 152 -12.07 5.49 -0.91
CA GLY A 152 -13.33 5.28 -1.63
C GLY A 152 -13.88 3.84 -1.54
N ILE A 153 -13.27 2.97 -0.74
CA ILE A 153 -13.74 1.60 -0.51
C ILE A 153 -14.45 1.52 0.83
N ASP A 154 -15.67 1.00 0.82
CA ASP A 154 -16.32 0.50 2.03
C ASP A 154 -15.71 -0.87 2.39
N PHE A 155 -14.76 -0.84 3.31
CA PHE A 155 -14.05 -2.05 3.73
C PHE A 155 -14.95 -3.03 4.49
N SER A 156 -15.94 -2.52 5.21
CA SER A 156 -16.95 -3.36 5.88
C SER A 156 -17.78 -4.13 4.85
N TRP A 157 -18.19 -3.47 3.78
CA TRP A 157 -18.87 -4.11 2.66
C TRP A 157 -17.98 -5.18 2.00
N TRP A 158 -16.69 -4.88 1.79
CA TRP A 158 -15.75 -5.86 1.23
C TRP A 158 -15.62 -7.11 2.12
N ILE A 159 -15.49 -6.94 3.43
CA ILE A 159 -15.44 -8.06 4.39
C ILE A 159 -16.70 -8.92 4.28
N LYS A 160 -17.88 -8.30 4.35
CA LYS A 160 -19.18 -9.01 4.25
C LYS A 160 -19.26 -9.84 2.97
N ASN A 161 -18.98 -9.23 1.83
CA ASN A 161 -19.03 -9.91 0.55
C ASN A 161 -17.99 -11.04 0.45
N THR A 162 -16.80 -10.83 0.99
CA THR A 162 -15.75 -11.86 1.03
C THR A 162 -16.19 -13.07 1.85
N ILE A 163 -16.77 -12.86 3.04
CA ILE A 163 -17.30 -13.94 3.88
C ILE A 163 -18.41 -14.69 3.13
N GLN A 164 -19.38 -13.97 2.57
CA GLN A 164 -20.49 -14.57 1.83
C GLN A 164 -20.00 -15.36 0.61
N HIS A 165 -19.03 -14.83 -0.11
CA HIS A 165 -18.44 -15.52 -1.25
C HIS A 165 -17.72 -16.81 -0.83
N LEU A 166 -16.91 -16.76 0.20
CA LEU A 166 -16.21 -17.92 0.75
C LEU A 166 -17.19 -19.02 1.19
N ARG A 167 -18.30 -18.66 1.84
CA ARG A 167 -19.31 -19.62 2.29
C ARG A 167 -20.00 -20.39 1.17
N ARG A 168 -19.98 -19.90 -0.06
CA ARG A 168 -20.44 -20.64 -1.24
C ARG A 168 -19.48 -21.76 -1.68
N HIS A 169 -18.25 -21.74 -1.18
CA HIS A 169 -17.19 -22.63 -1.67
C HIS A 169 -16.55 -23.50 -0.57
N THR A 170 -16.77 -23.17 0.71
CA THR A 170 -16.17 -23.92 1.82
C THR A 170 -16.93 -23.76 3.13
N ASP A 171 -16.99 -24.85 3.89
CA ASP A 171 -17.52 -24.88 5.28
C ASP A 171 -16.39 -24.74 6.33
N ARG A 172 -15.11 -24.59 5.88
CA ARG A 172 -14.01 -24.39 6.82
C ARG A 172 -14.23 -23.17 7.71
N PRO A 173 -13.78 -23.21 8.97
CA PRO A 173 -13.72 -22.00 9.78
C PRO A 173 -13.08 -20.85 9.01
N ILE A 174 -13.60 -19.65 9.18
CA ILE A 174 -12.98 -18.41 8.70
C ILE A 174 -12.45 -17.67 9.90
N VAL A 175 -11.17 -17.32 9.87
CA VAL A 175 -10.53 -16.45 10.87
C VAL A 175 -10.32 -15.08 10.22
N PHE A 176 -10.92 -14.04 10.80
CA PHE A 176 -10.62 -12.66 10.41
C PHE A 176 -9.55 -12.09 11.33
N ARG A 177 -8.38 -11.81 10.78
CA ARG A 177 -7.28 -11.15 11.48
C ARG A 177 -7.33 -9.66 11.22
N ASP A 178 -7.63 -8.86 12.26
CA ASP A 178 -7.65 -7.40 12.12
C ASP A 178 -6.22 -6.82 12.02
N HIS A 179 -6.12 -5.65 11.41
CA HIS A 179 -4.85 -4.91 11.39
C HIS A 179 -4.57 -4.33 12.79
N PRO A 180 -3.35 -4.43 13.34
CA PRO A 180 -3.06 -3.99 14.70
C PRO A 180 -3.41 -2.53 15.01
N GLU A 181 -3.34 -1.65 14.01
CA GLU A 181 -3.69 -0.24 14.17
C GLU A 181 -5.20 0.04 14.22
N ASN A 182 -6.04 -0.92 13.87
CA ASN A 182 -7.49 -0.76 13.90
C ASN A 182 -8.08 -0.85 15.30
N LYS A 183 -7.35 -1.39 16.29
CA LYS A 183 -7.78 -1.50 17.70
C LYS A 183 -9.20 -2.08 17.83
N ASP A 184 -9.40 -3.27 17.30
CA ASP A 184 -10.67 -4.01 17.32
C ASP A 184 -11.86 -3.35 16.60
N LEU A 185 -11.58 -2.40 15.72
CA LEU A 185 -12.63 -1.68 14.99
C LEU A 185 -13.59 -2.61 14.24
N MET A 186 -13.09 -3.73 13.72
CA MET A 186 -13.90 -4.70 12.98
C MET A 186 -14.49 -5.80 13.84
N LYS A 187 -14.16 -5.87 15.14
CA LYS A 187 -14.61 -6.95 16.01
C LYS A 187 -16.13 -7.10 16.03
N ASN A 188 -16.84 -6.02 16.32
CA ASN A 188 -18.31 -6.05 16.38
C ASN A 188 -18.96 -6.50 15.07
N LEU A 189 -18.36 -6.13 13.92
CA LEU A 189 -18.82 -6.60 12.61
C LEU A 189 -18.62 -8.11 12.48
N ILE A 190 -17.44 -8.61 12.83
CA ILE A 190 -17.11 -10.03 12.69
C ILE A 190 -17.95 -10.89 13.64
N ASP A 191 -18.17 -10.45 14.86
CA ASP A 191 -19.00 -11.15 15.84
C ASP A 191 -20.44 -11.39 15.31
N THR A 192 -20.96 -10.53 14.42
CA THR A 192 -22.26 -10.78 13.76
C THR A 192 -22.26 -11.98 12.81
N TYR A 193 -21.10 -12.54 12.46
CA TYR A 193 -20.93 -13.70 11.58
C TYR A 193 -20.51 -14.98 12.33
N GLU A 194 -20.49 -14.98 13.67
CA GLU A 194 -20.13 -16.14 14.48
C GLU A 194 -21.01 -17.36 14.13
N TRP A 195 -22.31 -17.16 13.89
CA TRP A 195 -23.28 -18.19 13.51
C TRP A 195 -22.89 -18.93 12.21
N CYS A 196 -22.06 -18.34 11.35
CA CYS A 196 -21.56 -18.98 10.14
C CYS A 196 -20.08 -19.38 10.25
N ASN A 197 -19.60 -19.67 11.46
CA ASN A 197 -18.26 -20.16 11.75
C ASN A 197 -17.15 -19.18 11.31
N VAL A 198 -17.36 -17.89 11.61
CA VAL A 198 -16.35 -16.83 11.45
C VAL A 198 -15.92 -16.36 12.84
N SER A 199 -14.62 -16.29 13.09
CA SER A 199 -14.05 -15.82 14.34
C SER A 199 -13.13 -14.63 14.13
N TYR A 200 -13.03 -13.78 15.15
CA TYR A 200 -12.13 -12.64 15.18
C TYR A 200 -10.79 -13.00 15.83
N SER A 201 -9.69 -12.53 15.26
CA SER A 201 -8.33 -12.69 15.81
C SER A 201 -7.59 -11.36 15.81
N ASN A 202 -7.01 -11.01 16.95
CA ASN A 202 -6.08 -9.87 17.10
C ASN A 202 -4.93 -10.18 18.06
N GLU A 203 -4.93 -11.36 18.67
CA GLU A 203 -3.93 -11.81 19.62
C GLU A 203 -2.73 -12.49 18.93
N GLY A 204 -1.57 -12.42 19.56
CA GLY A 204 -0.35 -13.02 19.05
C GLY A 204 0.13 -12.39 17.73
N THR A 205 0.89 -13.14 16.96
CA THR A 205 1.42 -12.69 15.66
C THR A 205 0.59 -13.24 14.50
N ILE A 206 0.62 -12.57 13.35
CA ILE A 206 0.00 -13.08 12.13
C ILE A 206 0.53 -14.47 11.74
N ASN A 207 1.75 -14.82 12.15
CA ASN A 207 2.34 -16.14 11.89
C ASN A 207 1.59 -17.27 12.58
N SER A 208 0.97 -17.02 13.75
CA SER A 208 0.14 -18.02 14.44
C SER A 208 -1.09 -18.35 13.60
N ASP A 209 -1.77 -17.35 13.06
CA ASP A 209 -2.95 -17.56 12.22
C ASP A 209 -2.60 -18.15 10.84
N LEU A 210 -1.44 -17.76 10.28
CA LEU A 210 -0.92 -18.32 9.03
C LEU A 210 -0.53 -19.78 9.14
N LYS A 211 -0.12 -20.27 10.32
CA LYS A 211 0.49 -21.60 10.49
C LYS A 211 -0.39 -22.72 9.94
N ASN A 212 -1.69 -22.69 10.21
CA ASN A 212 -2.64 -23.71 9.80
C ASN A 212 -3.68 -23.21 8.77
N ALA A 213 -3.49 -22.00 8.22
CA ALA A 213 -4.39 -21.50 7.20
C ALA A 213 -4.33 -22.35 5.93
N HIS A 214 -5.48 -22.76 5.41
CA HIS A 214 -5.60 -23.43 4.11
C HIS A 214 -5.26 -22.45 2.97
N CYS A 215 -5.83 -21.24 3.06
CA CYS A 215 -5.51 -20.13 2.19
C CYS A 215 -5.69 -18.80 2.94
N THR A 216 -5.14 -17.74 2.37
CA THR A 216 -5.26 -16.39 2.91
C THR A 216 -5.89 -15.49 1.87
N VAL A 217 -6.84 -14.65 2.29
CA VAL A 217 -7.50 -13.62 1.50
C VAL A 217 -7.13 -12.27 2.09
N ALA A 218 -6.62 -11.38 1.28
CA ALA A 218 -6.27 -10.02 1.69
C ALA A 218 -6.79 -9.00 0.67
N TYR A 219 -7.09 -7.80 1.14
CA TYR A 219 -7.30 -6.65 0.26
C TYR A 219 -5.94 -6.05 -0.11
N THR A 220 -5.64 -5.92 -1.40
CA THR A 220 -4.37 -5.38 -1.91
C THR A 220 -4.60 -4.30 -2.96
#